data_869d7fc384badcbdde2ef049779c6ed2
#
_entry.id   869d7fc384badcbdde2ef049779c6ed2
#
_cell.length_a   1.000
_cell.length_b   1.000
_cell.length_c   1.000
_cell.angle_alpha   90.00
_cell.angle_beta   90.00
_cell.angle_gamma   90.00
#
_symmetry.space_group_name_H-M   'P 1'
#
loop_
_entity.id
_entity.type
_entity.pdbx_description
1 polymer ?
#
loop_
_entity_poly.entity_id
_entity_poly.type
_entity_poly.pdbx_seq_one_letter_code
_entity_poly.pdbx_strand_id
1 'polypeptide(L)'
;MENSTENDIIQIKEETINNYHCYYSYFNLSKISKIIIWPATMHFIVTVQILSTLTSKKDYIIISFEVNSWNKELSPWFQKAIFEKSEDFIGNGKETLNFIVNSLIPYFENKFPQIKNIPKFIGGYSLSGLFSLWVFYSVNIFNGVAAMSPSLWFDNWDKFIENKKVNENSFIYLSLGDKEEKTKNKFMKIVGDRVRKQYDIFHNYCNVKNCFYDVNPGGHFNDIKLRISKGFSWIINNT
;
A
#
# COMPACT_ATOMS: atom_id res chain seq x y z
N MET A 1 -6.76 13.75 36.03
CA MET A 1 -7.02 12.36 35.63
C MET A 1 -8.06 12.42 34.53
N GLU A 2 -7.61 12.56 33.29
CA GLU A 2 -8.51 12.56 32.13
C GLU A 2 -9.01 11.13 31.90
N ASN A 3 -10.30 10.98 31.84
CA ASN A 3 -10.98 9.73 31.52
C ASN A 3 -10.44 9.21 30.18
N SER A 4 -9.74 8.08 30.20
CA SER A 4 -9.52 7.26 28.99
C SER A 4 -10.90 6.81 28.50
N THR A 5 -11.42 7.52 27.54
CA THR A 5 -12.74 7.28 26.97
C THR A 5 -12.68 6.04 26.07
N GLU A 6 -13.78 5.31 25.93
CA GLU A 6 -14.01 4.18 24.99
C GLU A 6 -13.51 4.44 23.55
N ASN A 7 -13.13 5.68 23.23
CA ASN A 7 -12.66 6.15 21.93
C ASN A 7 -11.22 5.80 21.58
N ASP A 8 -10.42 5.22 22.49
CA ASP A 8 -9.01 4.88 22.24
C ASP A 8 -8.80 3.39 21.90
N ILE A 9 -9.87 2.61 21.87
CA ILE A 9 -9.80 1.19 21.51
C ILE A 9 -9.98 1.02 20.02
N ILE A 10 -8.98 0.38 19.38
CA ILE A 10 -9.05 0.06 17.96
C ILE A 10 -10.18 -0.95 17.67
N GLN A 11 -11.08 -0.59 16.79
CA GLN A 11 -12.14 -1.49 16.30
C GLN A 11 -11.64 -2.25 15.08
N ILE A 12 -11.80 -3.57 15.08
CA ILE A 12 -11.47 -4.44 13.93
C ILE A 12 -12.74 -5.16 13.54
N LYS A 13 -13.09 -5.09 12.27
CA LYS A 13 -14.32 -5.63 11.68
C LYS A 13 -14.01 -6.35 10.37
N GLU A 14 -14.92 -7.22 9.98
CA GLU A 14 -14.86 -8.02 8.76
C GLU A 14 -16.11 -7.84 7.93
N GLU A 15 -16.00 -7.94 6.61
CA GLU A 15 -17.09 -7.87 5.64
C GLU A 15 -16.76 -8.76 4.44
N THR A 16 -17.79 -9.19 3.71
CA THR A 16 -17.61 -9.81 2.40
C THR A 16 -18.21 -8.90 1.33
N ILE A 17 -17.41 -8.48 0.37
CA ILE A 17 -17.79 -7.57 -0.71
C ILE A 17 -17.41 -8.21 -2.03
N ASN A 18 -18.39 -8.53 -2.90
CA ASN A 18 -18.16 -9.17 -4.20
C ASN A 18 -17.21 -10.37 -4.15
N ASN A 19 -17.41 -11.28 -3.20
CA ASN A 19 -16.59 -12.48 -2.94
C ASN A 19 -15.17 -12.20 -2.42
N TYR A 20 -14.80 -10.96 -2.11
CA TYR A 20 -13.58 -10.65 -1.37
C TYR A 20 -13.88 -10.58 0.12
N HIS A 21 -13.07 -11.29 0.91
CA HIS A 21 -13.09 -11.11 2.37
C HIS A 21 -12.31 -9.85 2.72
N CYS A 22 -12.97 -8.92 3.39
CA CYS A 22 -12.44 -7.60 3.69
C CYS A 22 -12.31 -7.40 5.20
N TYR A 23 -11.23 -6.74 5.61
CA TYR A 23 -11.00 -6.30 6.97
C TYR A 23 -10.96 -4.78 7.01
N TYR A 24 -11.50 -4.19 8.08
CA TYR A 24 -11.31 -2.77 8.29
C TYR A 24 -11.13 -2.44 9.76
N SER A 25 -10.42 -1.37 10.02
CA SER A 25 -10.07 -0.94 11.37
C SER A 25 -10.11 0.57 11.51
N TYR A 26 -10.65 1.05 12.62
CA TYR A 26 -10.75 2.46 12.97
C TYR A 26 -10.81 2.62 14.50
N PHE A 27 -10.60 3.84 15.00
CA PHE A 27 -10.81 4.17 16.41
C PHE A 27 -12.17 4.81 16.67
N ASN A 28 -12.46 5.90 15.95
CA ASN A 28 -13.72 6.63 16.06
C ASN A 28 -14.18 7.11 14.69
N LEU A 29 -15.31 6.57 14.22
CA LEU A 29 -15.86 6.90 12.90
C LEU A 29 -16.15 8.37 12.69
N SER A 30 -16.54 9.11 13.76
CA SER A 30 -16.87 10.54 13.64
C SER A 30 -15.64 11.44 13.45
N LYS A 31 -14.43 10.90 13.69
CA LYS A 31 -13.17 11.65 13.59
C LYS A 31 -12.33 11.27 12.37
N ILE A 32 -12.80 10.36 11.53
CA ILE A 32 -12.01 9.90 10.38
C ILE A 32 -11.83 11.04 9.38
N SER A 33 -10.58 11.31 9.06
CA SER A 33 -10.15 12.32 8.09
C SER A 33 -9.43 11.72 6.87
N LYS A 34 -9.10 10.41 6.89
CA LYS A 34 -8.40 9.71 5.81
C LYS A 34 -8.73 8.24 5.72
N ILE A 35 -8.72 7.71 4.50
CA ILE A 35 -8.91 6.29 4.19
C ILE A 35 -7.59 5.71 3.68
N ILE A 36 -7.20 4.54 4.20
CA ILE A 36 -6.08 3.77 3.70
C ILE A 36 -6.60 2.48 3.10
N ILE A 37 -6.35 2.25 1.81
CA ILE A 37 -6.66 1.00 1.13
C ILE A 37 -5.40 0.14 1.10
N TRP A 38 -5.50 -1.07 1.61
CA TRP A 38 -4.41 -2.03 1.64
C TRP A 38 -4.79 -3.32 0.90
N PRO A 39 -4.45 -3.44 -0.38
CA PRO A 39 -4.62 -4.69 -1.12
C PRO A 39 -3.76 -5.81 -0.55
N ALA A 40 -4.37 -6.96 -0.34
CA ALA A 40 -3.75 -8.18 0.15
C ALA A 40 -3.38 -8.20 1.64
N THR A 41 -4.14 -8.96 2.34
CA THR A 41 -4.11 -9.08 3.79
C THR A 41 -3.27 -10.27 4.23
N MET A 42 -2.02 -10.03 4.56
CA MET A 42 -1.30 -10.95 5.44
C MET A 42 -1.14 -10.30 6.81
N HIS A 43 -1.65 -10.95 7.87
CA HIS A 43 -1.47 -10.47 9.25
C HIS A 43 -2.15 -9.13 9.58
N PHE A 44 -3.33 -8.84 9.06
CA PHE A 44 -4.04 -7.57 9.28
C PHE A 44 -4.10 -7.18 10.75
N ILE A 45 -4.62 -8.03 11.63
CA ILE A 45 -4.83 -7.74 13.04
C ILE A 45 -3.52 -7.29 13.73
N VAL A 46 -2.45 -8.08 13.57
CA VAL A 46 -1.15 -7.75 14.19
C VAL A 46 -0.56 -6.47 13.60
N THR A 47 -0.71 -6.26 12.29
CA THR A 47 -0.20 -5.06 11.63
C THR A 47 -0.91 -3.80 12.11
N VAL A 48 -2.24 -3.81 12.24
CA VAL A 48 -2.97 -2.63 12.74
C VAL A 48 -2.74 -2.39 14.23
N GLN A 49 -2.47 -3.42 15.02
CA GLN A 49 -2.04 -3.27 16.41
C GLN A 49 -0.67 -2.57 16.50
N ILE A 50 0.33 -3.00 15.73
CA ILE A 50 1.63 -2.32 15.66
C ILE A 50 1.45 -0.89 15.15
N LEU A 51 0.67 -0.68 14.08
CA LEU A 51 0.38 0.64 13.54
C LEU A 51 -0.21 1.58 14.60
N SER A 52 -1.12 1.07 15.44
CA SER A 52 -1.73 1.85 16.51
C SER A 52 -0.74 2.36 17.55
N THR A 53 0.40 1.70 17.71
CA THR A 53 1.49 2.15 18.59
C THR A 53 2.46 3.13 17.94
N LEU A 54 2.55 3.11 16.62
CA LEU A 54 3.47 3.97 15.84
C LEU A 54 2.85 5.33 15.47
N THR A 55 1.55 5.52 15.65
CA THR A 55 0.88 6.76 15.31
C THR A 55 0.13 7.35 16.49
N SER A 56 0.28 8.67 16.68
CA SER A 56 -0.49 9.44 17.67
C SER A 56 -1.87 9.84 17.11
N LYS A 57 -2.00 9.97 15.79
CA LYS A 57 -3.27 10.28 15.13
C LYS A 57 -4.17 9.05 15.08
N LYS A 58 -5.44 9.23 15.40
CA LYS A 58 -6.47 8.18 15.46
C LYS A 58 -7.64 8.47 14.50
N ASP A 59 -7.42 9.33 13.53
CA ASP A 59 -8.40 9.90 12.61
C ASP A 59 -8.40 9.18 11.23
N TYR A 60 -8.16 7.88 11.20
CA TYR A 60 -8.10 7.08 9.99
C TYR A 60 -8.97 5.84 10.04
N ILE A 61 -9.35 5.37 8.86
CA ILE A 61 -9.84 4.00 8.63
C ILE A 61 -8.87 3.30 7.68
N ILE A 62 -8.45 2.10 8.04
CA ILE A 62 -7.70 1.21 7.15
C ILE A 62 -8.62 0.09 6.68
N ILE A 63 -8.68 -0.12 5.38
CA ILE A 63 -9.52 -1.11 4.70
C ILE A 63 -8.60 -2.01 3.89
N SER A 64 -8.68 -3.30 4.14
CA SER A 64 -7.89 -4.31 3.45
C SER A 64 -8.80 -5.43 2.93
N PHE A 65 -8.35 -6.16 1.93
CA PHE A 65 -9.06 -7.31 1.39
C PHE A 65 -8.10 -8.43 1.02
N GLU A 66 -8.55 -9.66 1.12
CA GLU A 66 -7.80 -10.83 0.67
C GLU A 66 -7.92 -10.97 -0.83
N VAL A 67 -6.80 -11.22 -1.51
CA VAL A 67 -6.81 -11.61 -2.93
C VAL A 67 -6.85 -13.13 -3.03
N ASN A 68 -7.60 -13.65 -3.99
CA ASN A 68 -7.73 -15.09 -4.20
C ASN A 68 -6.48 -15.70 -4.84
N SER A 69 -5.78 -14.91 -5.65
CA SER A 69 -4.52 -15.32 -6.29
C SER A 69 -3.54 -14.16 -6.34
N TRP A 70 -2.49 -14.28 -5.54
CA TRP A 70 -1.46 -13.25 -5.37
C TRP A 70 -0.84 -12.80 -6.70
N ASN A 71 -0.30 -13.77 -7.48
CA ASN A 71 0.38 -13.47 -8.73
C ASN A 71 -0.56 -13.01 -9.85
N LYS A 72 -1.82 -13.43 -9.81
CA LYS A 72 -2.81 -13.07 -10.81
C LYS A 72 -3.37 -11.67 -10.57
N GLU A 73 -3.84 -11.40 -9.35
CA GLU A 73 -4.66 -10.24 -9.04
C GLU A 73 -3.85 -8.98 -8.71
N LEU A 74 -2.57 -9.15 -8.30
CA LEU A 74 -1.70 -8.01 -7.96
C LEU A 74 -0.65 -7.68 -9.03
N SER A 75 -0.61 -8.41 -10.15
CA SER A 75 0.28 -8.09 -11.25
C SER A 75 -0.40 -7.16 -12.25
N PRO A 76 0.26 -6.04 -12.63
CA PRO A 76 -0.28 -5.08 -13.60
C PRO A 76 -0.44 -5.62 -15.02
N TRP A 77 0.44 -6.55 -15.41
CA TRP A 77 0.48 -7.22 -16.72
C TRP A 77 1.11 -8.60 -16.58
N PHE A 78 1.08 -9.35 -17.68
CA PHE A 78 1.68 -10.69 -17.71
C PHE A 78 3.19 -10.64 -17.56
N GLN A 79 3.72 -11.55 -16.74
CA GLN A 79 5.15 -11.86 -16.64
C GLN A 79 5.36 -13.32 -16.27
N LYS A 80 6.36 -13.93 -16.88
CA LYS A 80 6.79 -15.28 -16.50
C LYS A 80 7.32 -15.33 -15.06
N ALA A 81 7.07 -16.43 -14.40
CA ALA A 81 7.62 -16.72 -13.09
C ALA A 81 9.16 -16.53 -13.06
N ILE A 82 9.66 -15.91 -12.00
CA ILE A 82 11.10 -15.66 -11.82
C ILE A 82 11.77 -16.70 -10.89
N PHE A 83 10.97 -17.52 -10.23
CA PHE A 83 11.43 -18.62 -9.39
C PHE A 83 10.99 -19.96 -9.98
N GLU A 84 11.84 -20.98 -9.89
CA GLU A 84 11.47 -22.34 -10.25
C GLU A 84 10.23 -22.79 -9.46
N LYS A 85 9.30 -23.44 -10.13
CA LYS A 85 8.05 -23.97 -9.56
C LYS A 85 7.07 -22.92 -9.00
N SER A 86 7.27 -21.65 -9.27
CA SER A 86 6.27 -20.62 -8.97
C SER A 86 5.34 -20.39 -10.17
N GLU A 87 4.14 -19.90 -9.88
CA GLU A 87 3.15 -19.55 -10.90
C GLU A 87 3.54 -18.27 -11.66
N ASP A 88 3.14 -18.20 -12.92
CA ASP A 88 3.27 -16.99 -13.73
C ASP A 88 2.41 -15.84 -13.13
N PHE A 89 2.83 -14.61 -13.40
CA PHE A 89 2.06 -13.41 -13.09
C PHE A 89 1.10 -13.15 -14.25
N ILE A 90 -0.21 -13.26 -14.00
CA ILE A 90 -1.21 -13.28 -15.08
C ILE A 90 -1.57 -11.88 -15.58
N GLY A 91 -1.44 -10.85 -14.75
CA GLY A 91 -1.71 -9.47 -15.17
C GLY A 91 -3.15 -8.99 -15.00
N ASN A 92 -3.90 -9.56 -14.06
CA ASN A 92 -5.30 -9.17 -13.82
C ASN A 92 -5.43 -8.00 -12.81
N GLY A 93 -4.39 -7.26 -12.57
CA GLY A 93 -4.43 -6.10 -11.66
C GLY A 93 -5.50 -5.08 -12.01
N LYS A 94 -5.92 -4.99 -13.29
CA LYS A 94 -7.00 -4.11 -13.71
C LYS A 94 -8.36 -4.51 -13.12
N GLU A 95 -8.67 -5.79 -12.99
CA GLU A 95 -9.89 -6.26 -12.35
C GLU A 95 -9.88 -5.92 -10.85
N THR A 96 -8.73 -6.10 -10.20
CA THR A 96 -8.56 -5.72 -8.78
C THR A 96 -8.70 -4.22 -8.58
N LEU A 97 -8.14 -3.40 -9.47
CA LEU A 97 -8.35 -1.96 -9.46
C LEU A 97 -9.83 -1.60 -9.64
N ASN A 98 -10.52 -2.24 -10.59
CA ASN A 98 -11.95 -2.03 -10.80
C ASN A 98 -12.77 -2.40 -9.55
N PHE A 99 -12.42 -3.47 -8.86
CA PHE A 99 -13.05 -3.82 -7.58
C PHE A 99 -12.84 -2.71 -6.53
N ILE A 100 -11.62 -2.22 -6.38
CA ILE A 100 -11.31 -1.14 -5.42
C ILE A 100 -12.17 0.10 -5.71
N VAL A 101 -12.19 0.56 -6.97
CA VAL A 101 -12.82 1.82 -7.36
C VAL A 101 -14.33 1.74 -7.43
N ASN A 102 -14.87 0.63 -7.96
CA ASN A 102 -16.29 0.53 -8.29
C ASN A 102 -17.11 -0.28 -7.27
N SER A 103 -16.46 -0.94 -6.30
CA SER A 103 -17.13 -1.75 -5.29
C SER A 103 -16.67 -1.44 -3.88
N LEU A 104 -15.38 -1.58 -3.57
CA LEU A 104 -14.86 -1.46 -2.22
C LEU A 104 -15.05 -0.04 -1.66
N ILE A 105 -14.54 0.98 -2.36
CA ILE A 105 -14.65 2.37 -1.91
C ILE A 105 -16.12 2.80 -1.82
N PRO A 106 -16.97 2.62 -2.85
CA PRO A 106 -18.39 2.97 -2.76
C PRO A 106 -19.15 2.24 -1.66
N TYR A 107 -18.83 0.97 -1.39
CA TYR A 107 -19.43 0.23 -0.28
C TYR A 107 -19.18 0.92 1.05
N PHE A 108 -17.92 1.28 1.35
CA PHE A 108 -17.58 1.91 2.62
C PHE A 108 -18.07 3.35 2.71
N GLU A 109 -18.08 4.11 1.61
CA GLU A 109 -18.67 5.45 1.57
C GLU A 109 -20.20 5.45 1.78
N ASN A 110 -20.90 4.40 1.33
CA ASN A 110 -22.32 4.22 1.61
C ASN A 110 -22.56 3.74 3.06
N LYS A 111 -21.72 2.83 3.56
CA LYS A 111 -21.82 2.32 4.93
C LYS A 111 -21.48 3.39 5.97
N PHE A 112 -20.56 4.28 5.66
CA PHE A 112 -20.07 5.36 6.51
C PHE A 112 -20.10 6.70 5.76
N PRO A 113 -21.27 7.37 5.62
CA PRO A 113 -21.38 8.58 4.80
C PRO A 113 -20.41 9.71 5.17
N GLN A 114 -19.96 9.75 6.42
CA GLN A 114 -18.98 10.74 6.91
C GLN A 114 -17.58 10.60 6.30
N ILE A 115 -17.23 9.43 5.69
CA ILE A 115 -15.94 9.26 5.02
C ILE A 115 -15.99 9.57 3.52
N LYS A 116 -17.14 9.99 3.02
CA LYS A 116 -17.28 10.39 1.62
C LYS A 116 -16.45 11.63 1.34
N ASN A 117 -15.72 11.64 0.24
CA ASN A 117 -14.89 12.77 -0.22
C ASN A 117 -13.66 13.12 0.65
N ILE A 118 -13.32 12.30 1.65
CA ILE A 118 -12.06 12.49 2.38
C ILE A 118 -10.86 11.91 1.61
N PRO A 119 -9.63 12.36 1.91
CA PRO A 119 -8.40 11.87 1.29
C PRO A 119 -8.26 10.35 1.37
N LYS A 120 -7.83 9.76 0.25
CA LYS A 120 -7.60 8.31 0.11
C LYS A 120 -6.15 8.02 -0.19
N PHE A 121 -5.63 6.99 0.44
CA PHE A 121 -4.26 6.51 0.26
C PHE A 121 -4.30 5.02 -0.05
N ILE A 122 -3.31 4.55 -0.81
CA ILE A 122 -3.17 3.12 -1.11
C ILE A 122 -1.77 2.67 -0.71
N GLY A 123 -1.61 1.42 -0.29
CA GLY A 123 -0.28 0.93 0.02
C GLY A 123 -0.22 -0.58 0.17
N GLY A 124 1.00 -1.11 0.13
CA GLY A 124 1.22 -2.54 0.24
C GLY A 124 2.68 -2.92 0.30
N TYR A 125 2.92 -4.20 0.52
CA TYR A 125 4.24 -4.82 0.62
C TYR A 125 4.52 -5.72 -0.59
N SER A 126 5.76 -5.75 -1.08
CA SER A 126 6.19 -6.65 -2.14
C SER A 126 5.37 -6.44 -3.44
N LEU A 127 4.70 -7.46 -3.96
CA LEU A 127 3.86 -7.37 -5.15
C LEU A 127 2.64 -6.45 -4.92
N SER A 128 2.07 -6.44 -3.69
CA SER A 128 1.05 -5.47 -3.32
C SER A 128 1.57 -4.02 -3.31
N GLY A 129 2.87 -3.83 -3.00
CA GLY A 129 3.55 -2.54 -3.12
C GLY A 129 3.72 -2.10 -4.58
N LEU A 130 4.10 -3.02 -5.47
CA LEU A 130 4.12 -2.79 -6.93
C LEU A 130 2.73 -2.42 -7.44
N PHE A 131 1.72 -3.21 -7.09
CA PHE A 131 0.32 -2.97 -7.45
C PHE A 131 -0.16 -1.60 -6.98
N SER A 132 0.14 -1.23 -5.73
CA SER A 132 -0.26 0.07 -5.18
C SER A 132 0.38 1.24 -5.93
N LEU A 133 1.65 1.15 -6.32
CA LEU A 133 2.31 2.14 -7.18
C LEU A 133 1.67 2.20 -8.57
N TRP A 134 1.38 1.05 -9.17
CA TRP A 134 0.72 0.98 -10.46
C TRP A 134 -0.67 1.62 -10.44
N VAL A 135 -1.46 1.32 -9.41
CA VAL A 135 -2.78 1.95 -9.18
C VAL A 135 -2.64 3.46 -9.03
N PHE A 136 -1.69 3.91 -8.20
CA PHE A 136 -1.44 5.34 -7.97
C PHE A 136 -1.11 6.11 -9.25
N TYR A 137 -0.37 5.50 -10.17
CA TYR A 137 -0.11 6.07 -11.50
C TYR A 137 -1.27 5.93 -12.49
N SER A 138 -2.23 5.07 -12.24
CA SER A 138 -3.30 4.72 -13.18
C SER A 138 -4.59 5.49 -12.97
N VAL A 139 -4.85 5.97 -11.73
CA VAL A 139 -6.09 6.70 -11.37
C VAL A 139 -5.79 7.86 -10.42
N ASN A 140 -6.58 8.94 -10.52
CA ASN A 140 -6.36 10.18 -9.77
C ASN A 140 -7.22 10.28 -8.49
N ILE A 141 -7.59 9.14 -7.90
CA ILE A 141 -8.44 9.13 -6.69
C ILE A 141 -7.64 9.05 -5.39
N PHE A 142 -6.35 8.75 -5.47
CA PHE A 142 -5.48 8.61 -4.32
C PHE A 142 -4.60 9.84 -4.11
N ASN A 143 -4.57 10.34 -2.89
CA ASN A 143 -3.75 11.46 -2.47
C ASN A 143 -2.30 11.05 -2.14
N GLY A 144 -2.02 9.76 -2.10
CA GLY A 144 -0.68 9.25 -1.89
C GLY A 144 -0.59 7.73 -1.88
N VAL A 145 0.64 7.23 -1.80
CA VAL A 145 0.96 5.80 -1.82
C VAL A 145 2.05 5.46 -0.81
N ALA A 146 1.87 4.33 -0.12
CA ALA A 146 2.91 3.70 0.70
C ALA A 146 3.32 2.36 0.07
N ALA A 147 4.49 2.30 -0.54
CA ALA A 147 5.01 1.09 -1.16
C ALA A 147 6.22 0.56 -0.40
N MET A 148 6.00 -0.48 0.39
CA MET A 148 7.01 -1.10 1.24
C MET A 148 7.64 -2.27 0.52
N SER A 149 8.96 -2.23 0.34
CA SER A 149 9.73 -3.25 -0.38
C SER A 149 9.08 -3.68 -1.71
N PRO A 150 8.64 -2.72 -2.57
CA PRO A 150 7.84 -3.03 -3.74
C PRO A 150 8.63 -3.87 -4.75
N SER A 151 7.94 -4.80 -5.41
CA SER A 151 8.51 -5.72 -6.42
C SER A 151 8.89 -5.02 -7.72
N LEU A 152 9.69 -3.93 -7.66
CA LEU A 152 10.07 -3.13 -8.84
C LEU A 152 11.07 -3.84 -9.77
N TRP A 153 11.48 -5.06 -9.45
CA TRP A 153 12.14 -5.98 -10.38
C TRP A 153 11.22 -6.45 -11.53
N PHE A 154 9.92 -6.15 -11.45
CA PHE A 154 8.91 -6.53 -12.45
C PHE A 154 9.26 -5.94 -13.82
N ASP A 155 9.18 -6.76 -14.87
CA ASP A 155 9.57 -6.37 -16.23
C ASP A 155 8.69 -5.22 -16.74
N ASN A 156 9.27 -4.37 -17.58
CA ASN A 156 8.63 -3.19 -18.18
C ASN A 156 8.16 -2.12 -17.17
N TRP A 157 8.51 -2.20 -15.87
CA TRP A 157 8.17 -1.16 -14.91
C TRP A 157 8.73 0.20 -15.33
N ASP A 158 10.02 0.26 -15.71
CA ASP A 158 10.66 1.48 -16.19
C ASP A 158 9.93 2.10 -17.39
N LYS A 159 9.50 1.26 -18.36
CA LYS A 159 8.73 1.70 -19.52
C LYS A 159 7.34 2.20 -19.14
N PHE A 160 6.70 1.57 -18.15
CA PHE A 160 5.38 1.98 -17.67
C PHE A 160 5.40 3.37 -17.03
N ILE A 161 6.45 3.69 -16.25
CA ILE A 161 6.56 4.99 -15.56
C ILE A 161 7.19 6.09 -16.42
N GLU A 162 7.69 5.75 -17.60
CA GLU A 162 8.30 6.71 -18.52
C GLU A 162 7.32 7.85 -18.85
N ASN A 163 7.75 9.09 -18.64
CA ASN A 163 6.95 10.31 -18.84
C ASN A 163 5.68 10.44 -17.98
N LYS A 164 5.43 9.55 -17.02
CA LYS A 164 4.30 9.70 -16.11
C LYS A 164 4.61 10.75 -15.04
N LYS A 165 3.58 11.53 -14.73
CA LYS A 165 3.62 12.52 -13.66
C LYS A 165 2.56 12.20 -12.62
N VAL A 166 2.82 12.59 -11.40
CA VAL A 166 1.88 12.57 -10.28
C VAL A 166 1.73 13.98 -9.71
N ASN A 167 0.71 14.21 -8.91
CA ASN A 167 0.49 15.49 -8.27
C ASN A 167 1.64 15.81 -7.28
N GLU A 168 2.23 16.99 -7.37
CA GLU A 168 3.32 17.44 -6.49
C GLU A 168 2.94 17.50 -5.00
N ASN A 169 1.65 17.60 -4.69
CA ASN A 169 1.12 17.60 -3.33
C ASN A 169 0.79 16.18 -2.80
N SER A 170 1.12 15.13 -3.55
CA SER A 170 0.93 13.75 -3.10
C SER A 170 1.84 13.40 -1.93
N PHE A 171 1.43 12.40 -1.15
CA PHE A 171 2.22 11.84 -0.05
C PHE A 171 2.77 10.48 -0.46
N ILE A 172 4.07 10.33 -0.50
CA ILE A 172 4.72 9.13 -1.02
C ILE A 172 5.72 8.58 0.00
N TYR A 173 5.49 7.33 0.39
CA TYR A 173 6.42 6.56 1.18
C TYR A 173 6.93 5.38 0.37
N LEU A 174 8.24 5.28 0.25
CA LEU A 174 8.94 4.12 -0.31
C LEU A 174 9.84 3.52 0.75
N SER A 175 9.96 2.21 0.79
CA SER A 175 11.00 1.59 1.63
C SER A 175 11.62 0.36 0.99
N LEU A 176 12.82 0.01 1.47
CA LEU A 176 13.52 -1.21 1.09
C LEU A 176 14.36 -1.73 2.26
N GLY A 177 14.60 -3.02 2.32
CA GLY A 177 15.58 -3.59 3.24
C GLY A 177 17.02 -3.45 2.70
N ASP A 178 17.96 -3.13 3.58
CA ASP A 178 19.39 -2.89 3.24
C ASP A 178 20.12 -4.14 2.69
N LYS A 179 19.48 -5.31 2.75
CA LYS A 179 19.99 -6.59 2.24
C LYS A 179 19.17 -7.16 1.08
N GLU A 180 18.09 -6.52 0.64
CA GLU A 180 17.20 -7.08 -0.38
C GLU A 180 17.87 -7.23 -1.76
N GLU A 181 18.73 -6.28 -2.13
CA GLU A 181 19.50 -6.34 -3.38
C GLU A 181 20.76 -7.22 -3.26
N LYS A 182 21.15 -7.63 -2.04
CA LYS A 182 22.31 -8.50 -1.78
C LYS A 182 21.96 -9.98 -1.99
N THR A 183 21.61 -10.33 -3.21
CA THR A 183 21.12 -11.68 -3.58
C THR A 183 21.80 -12.19 -4.85
N LYS A 184 21.81 -13.53 -5.04
CA LYS A 184 22.27 -14.16 -6.27
C LYS A 184 21.21 -14.15 -7.37
N ASN A 185 19.93 -13.95 -7.02
CA ASN A 185 18.86 -13.87 -8.01
C ASN A 185 18.98 -12.56 -8.80
N LYS A 186 19.18 -12.68 -10.11
CA LYS A 186 19.41 -11.54 -11.02
C LYS A 186 18.23 -10.56 -11.09
N PHE A 187 17.00 -11.01 -10.91
CA PHE A 187 15.81 -10.16 -10.90
C PHE A 187 15.72 -9.39 -9.58
N MET A 188 15.94 -10.05 -8.45
CA MET A 188 15.89 -9.40 -7.14
C MET A 188 17.05 -8.41 -6.94
N LYS A 189 18.19 -8.67 -7.54
CA LYS A 189 19.39 -7.81 -7.38
C LYS A 189 19.18 -6.37 -7.84
N ILE A 190 18.32 -6.15 -8.83
CA ILE A 190 18.06 -4.81 -9.39
C ILE A 190 17.03 -4.00 -8.62
N VAL A 191 16.39 -4.59 -7.58
CA VAL A 191 15.29 -3.93 -6.88
C VAL A 191 15.74 -2.64 -6.18
N GLY A 192 16.94 -2.63 -5.62
CA GLY A 192 17.49 -1.45 -4.95
C GLY A 192 17.63 -0.26 -5.88
N ASP A 193 18.26 -0.46 -7.03
CA ASP A 193 18.43 0.60 -8.03
C ASP A 193 17.08 1.12 -8.54
N ARG A 194 16.12 0.23 -8.77
CA ARG A 194 14.80 0.62 -9.24
C ARG A 194 13.98 1.38 -8.21
N VAL A 195 14.07 1.03 -6.93
CA VAL A 195 13.39 1.78 -5.87
C VAL A 195 14.02 3.16 -5.69
N ARG A 196 15.34 3.27 -5.71
CA ARG A 196 16.05 4.57 -5.70
C ARG A 196 15.66 5.44 -6.90
N LYS A 197 15.67 4.88 -8.11
CA LYS A 197 15.19 5.57 -9.32
C LYS A 197 13.74 6.02 -9.19
N GLN A 198 12.87 5.18 -8.64
CA GLN A 198 11.47 5.54 -8.40
C GLN A 198 11.33 6.71 -7.42
N TYR A 199 12.13 6.73 -6.36
CA TYR A 199 12.20 7.86 -5.44
C TYR A 199 12.66 9.14 -6.16
N ASP A 200 13.73 9.06 -6.95
CA ASP A 200 14.25 10.21 -7.71
C ASP A 200 13.22 10.76 -8.69
N ILE A 201 12.43 9.90 -9.35
CA ILE A 201 11.34 10.34 -10.22
C ILE A 201 10.30 11.12 -9.43
N PHE A 202 9.87 10.64 -8.28
CA PHE A 202 8.90 11.35 -7.47
C PHE A 202 9.45 12.68 -6.94
N HIS A 203 10.65 12.65 -6.36
CA HIS A 203 11.25 13.79 -5.70
C HIS A 203 11.72 14.86 -6.69
N ASN A 204 12.48 14.47 -7.72
CA ASN A 204 13.14 15.41 -8.63
C ASN A 204 12.34 15.69 -9.90
N TYR A 205 11.74 14.68 -10.53
CA TYR A 205 11.02 14.88 -11.80
C TYR A 205 9.57 15.32 -11.60
N CYS A 206 8.87 14.76 -10.62
CA CYS A 206 7.49 15.14 -10.29
C CYS A 206 7.41 16.26 -9.25
N ASN A 207 8.51 16.65 -8.62
CA ASN A 207 8.61 17.67 -7.56
C ASN A 207 7.67 17.39 -6.37
N VAL A 208 7.48 16.11 -6.01
CA VAL A 208 6.63 15.74 -4.87
C VAL A 208 7.29 16.19 -3.57
N LYS A 209 6.64 17.09 -2.86
CA LYS A 209 7.14 17.70 -1.62
C LYS A 209 7.16 16.73 -0.45
N ASN A 210 6.13 15.87 -0.37
CA ASN A 210 5.96 14.90 0.71
C ASN A 210 6.37 13.51 0.21
N CYS A 211 7.66 13.32 -0.03
CA CYS A 211 8.22 12.05 -0.50
C CYS A 211 9.31 11.58 0.46
N PHE A 212 9.20 10.35 0.96
CA PHE A 212 10.13 9.77 1.93
C PHE A 212 10.59 8.38 1.50
N TYR A 213 11.90 8.14 1.58
CA TYR A 213 12.52 6.84 1.35
C TYR A 213 13.15 6.32 2.63
N ASP A 214 12.63 5.18 3.14
CA ASP A 214 13.08 4.51 4.37
C ASP A 214 13.90 3.27 4.05
N VAL A 215 15.08 3.16 4.64
CA VAL A 215 15.94 1.97 4.53
C VAL A 215 15.84 1.17 5.82
N ASN A 216 15.24 -0.01 5.74
CA ASN A 216 15.04 -0.88 6.89
C ASN A 216 16.17 -1.92 7.01
N PRO A 217 16.54 -2.36 8.24
CA PRO A 217 17.48 -3.45 8.41
C PRO A 217 16.96 -4.77 7.82
N GLY A 218 17.84 -5.55 7.18
CA GLY A 218 17.55 -6.93 6.77
C GLY A 218 17.06 -7.10 5.33
N GLY A 219 16.70 -8.34 4.99
CA GLY A 219 16.22 -8.74 3.67
C GLY A 219 14.71 -8.61 3.54
N HIS A 220 14.18 -9.10 2.40
CA HIS A 220 12.77 -8.97 2.01
C HIS A 220 11.77 -9.55 3.01
N PHE A 221 12.12 -10.59 3.74
CA PHE A 221 11.19 -11.28 4.66
C PHE A 221 11.37 -10.89 6.13
N ASN A 222 12.24 -9.91 6.42
CA ASN A 222 12.44 -9.43 7.78
C ASN A 222 11.40 -8.36 8.15
N ASP A 223 10.81 -8.50 9.33
CA ASP A 223 9.95 -7.51 9.98
C ASP A 223 8.81 -6.93 9.11
N ILE A 224 8.22 -7.77 8.23
CA ILE A 224 7.20 -7.36 7.26
C ILE A 224 6.09 -6.52 7.91
N LYS A 225 5.52 -7.00 9.03
CA LYS A 225 4.43 -6.31 9.74
C LYS A 225 4.85 -4.93 10.23
N LEU A 226 6.05 -4.83 10.78
CA LEU A 226 6.60 -3.55 11.25
C LEU A 226 6.85 -2.59 10.08
N ARG A 227 7.38 -3.08 8.95
CA ARG A 227 7.63 -2.25 7.75
C ARG A 227 6.33 -1.73 7.15
N ILE A 228 5.28 -2.57 7.08
CA ILE A 228 3.95 -2.15 6.64
C ILE A 228 3.40 -1.07 7.59
N SER A 229 3.49 -1.31 8.89
CA SER A 229 3.02 -0.37 9.91
C SER A 229 3.76 0.96 9.84
N LYS A 230 5.07 0.98 9.61
CA LYS A 230 5.86 2.21 9.40
C LYS A 230 5.38 3.00 8.19
N GLY A 231 5.15 2.34 7.05
CA GLY A 231 4.68 3.01 5.84
C GLY A 231 3.31 3.69 6.04
N PHE A 232 2.37 2.98 6.63
CA PHE A 232 1.05 3.56 6.92
C PHE A 232 1.11 4.61 8.04
N SER A 233 1.94 4.41 9.06
CA SER A 233 2.16 5.41 10.12
C SER A 233 2.73 6.71 9.54
N TRP A 234 3.66 6.63 8.59
CA TRP A 234 4.18 7.80 7.92
C TRP A 234 3.09 8.56 7.18
N ILE A 235 2.25 7.88 6.39
CA ILE A 235 1.09 8.50 5.73
C ILE A 235 0.20 9.19 6.79
N ILE A 236 -0.20 8.48 7.84
CA ILE A 236 -1.14 8.98 8.85
C ILE A 236 -0.58 10.20 9.58
N ASN A 237 0.70 10.20 9.91
CA ASN A 237 1.30 11.27 10.71
C ASN A 237 1.58 12.55 9.89
N ASN A 238 1.74 12.44 8.58
CA ASN A 238 2.09 13.56 7.70
C ASN A 238 0.90 14.14 6.91
N THR A 239 -0.31 13.57 7.07
CA THR A 239 -1.54 14.00 6.35
C THR A 239 -2.67 14.51 7.26
#